data_f244607d842125fa7e03eb15eb1c8999
#
_entry.id   f244607d842125fa7e03eb15eb1c8999
#
_cell.length_a   1.000
_cell.length_b   1.000
_cell.length_c   1.000
_cell.angle_alpha   90.00
_cell.angle_beta   90.00
_cell.angle_gamma   90.00
#
_symmetry.space_group_name_H-M   'P 1'
#
loop_
_entity.id
_entity.type
_entity.pdbx_description
1 polymer ?
#
loop_
_entity_poly.entity_id
_entity_poly.type
_entity_poly.pdbx_seq_one_letter_code
_entity_poly.pdbx_strand_id
1 'polypeptide(L)'
;MKEIEIIKPDDWHVHFRDNEILNAVVPETTRHFARSIVMPNLIPPILNAKQAIEYRKRIEKAIPKSDHFQPLMTIYLTEETNKYELKDAYNSGAVFAVKLYPAGATTNSDSGVKDIKKVMPILEMMAEIGMPLLIHGEVTDKEIDIFDREKIFIDQKLDFICNTLPELKITLEHITTSEAVSYVKEANKNLGASITPHHLALNRNDIFVGGIKPHNYCLPILKREVHRQSIVQAAISGNNKFFLGTDTAPHLKEHKENSCGCAGVFNASYCISILAQIFENYESLDNLEKFTSINGALHYQIPRNTKKIILKKENEPILFKTSISVGPSNIVVFNPNFPVFWNVKN
;
A
#
# COMPACT_ATOMS: atom_id res chain seq x y z
N MET A 1 -15.48 -24.34 16.10
CA MET A 1 -15.16 -23.09 15.33
C MET A 1 -13.65 -23.02 15.23
N LYS A 2 -13.11 -22.72 14.04
CA LYS A 2 -11.66 -22.58 13.82
C LYS A 2 -11.21 -21.18 14.26
N GLU A 3 -10.16 -21.11 15.06
CA GLU A 3 -9.51 -19.85 15.45
C GLU A 3 -8.04 -19.92 15.09
N ILE A 4 -7.46 -18.80 14.68
CA ILE A 4 -6.02 -18.64 14.49
C ILE A 4 -5.56 -17.38 15.22
N GLU A 5 -4.37 -17.42 15.76
CA GLU A 5 -3.70 -16.30 16.37
C GLU A 5 -2.50 -15.91 15.52
N ILE A 6 -2.39 -14.64 15.18
CA ILE A 6 -1.25 -14.08 14.43
C ILE A 6 -0.70 -12.85 15.13
N ILE A 7 0.56 -12.54 14.91
CA ILE A 7 1.17 -11.26 15.30
C ILE A 7 0.33 -10.13 14.71
N LYS A 8 0.04 -9.07 15.49
CA LYS A 8 -0.72 -7.91 14.99
C LYS A 8 -0.05 -7.37 13.73
N PRO A 9 -0.76 -7.31 12.58
CA PRO A 9 -0.21 -6.95 11.29
C PRO A 9 0.38 -5.55 11.22
N ASP A 10 1.25 -5.35 10.23
CA ASP A 10 1.69 -4.05 9.74
C ASP A 10 1.09 -3.78 8.36
N ASP A 11 0.78 -2.53 8.09
CA ASP A 11 0.35 -2.08 6.77
C ASP A 11 1.45 -1.21 6.14
N TRP A 12 2.10 -1.72 5.11
CA TRP A 12 3.25 -1.05 4.53
C TRP A 12 2.89 -0.01 3.45
N HIS A 13 1.59 0.32 3.32
CA HIS A 13 1.13 1.37 2.40
C HIS A 13 -0.29 1.84 2.75
N VAL A 14 -0.44 3.07 3.28
CA VAL A 14 -1.75 3.63 3.63
C VAL A 14 -1.88 5.10 3.26
N HIS A 15 -3.06 5.51 2.79
CA HIS A 15 -3.44 6.90 2.58
C HIS A 15 -4.49 7.32 3.62
N PHE A 16 -4.08 8.14 4.59
CA PHE A 16 -5.04 8.69 5.56
C PHE A 16 -5.73 9.96 5.09
N ARG A 17 -5.23 10.57 3.99
CA ARG A 17 -5.70 11.88 3.55
C ARG A 17 -5.52 12.91 4.67
N ASP A 18 -6.43 13.90 4.77
CA ASP A 18 -6.39 14.94 5.83
C ASP A 18 -7.80 15.30 6.29
N ASN A 19 -7.91 16.15 7.31
CA ASN A 19 -9.15 16.74 7.83
C ASN A 19 -10.20 15.68 8.23
N GLU A 20 -11.45 15.83 7.78
CA GLU A 20 -12.57 14.95 8.14
C GLU A 20 -12.35 13.50 7.67
N ILE A 21 -11.77 13.31 6.48
CA ILE A 21 -11.44 11.97 5.97
C ILE A 21 -10.46 11.28 6.90
N LEU A 22 -9.38 11.97 7.31
CA LEU A 22 -8.39 11.43 8.24
C LEU A 22 -9.05 10.94 9.54
N ASN A 23 -9.89 11.75 10.13
CA ASN A 23 -10.57 11.41 11.38
C ASN A 23 -11.48 10.17 11.25
N ALA A 24 -12.06 9.95 10.09
CA ALA A 24 -12.93 8.81 9.83
C ALA A 24 -12.16 7.51 9.54
N VAL A 25 -11.02 7.59 8.82
CA VAL A 25 -10.33 6.40 8.31
C VAL A 25 -9.21 5.89 9.24
N VAL A 26 -8.58 6.76 10.04
CA VAL A 26 -7.53 6.34 10.99
C VAL A 26 -8.02 5.26 11.93
N PRO A 27 -9.20 5.36 12.60
CA PRO A 27 -9.70 4.31 13.48
C PRO A 27 -9.95 2.96 12.77
N GLU A 28 -10.33 2.99 11.48
CA GLU A 28 -10.56 1.77 10.69
C GLU A 28 -9.25 0.99 10.44
N THR A 29 -8.12 1.68 10.37
CA THR A 29 -6.79 1.07 10.22
C THR A 29 -6.20 0.66 11.57
N THR A 30 -6.21 1.54 12.57
CA THR A 30 -5.45 1.36 13.82
C THR A 30 -5.95 0.20 14.67
N ARG A 31 -7.24 -0.15 14.56
CA ARG A 31 -7.80 -1.31 15.26
C ARG A 31 -7.16 -2.63 14.79
N HIS A 32 -6.74 -2.73 13.53
CA HIS A 32 -6.23 -3.96 12.93
C HIS A 32 -4.70 -4.00 12.79
N PHE A 33 -4.07 -2.84 12.63
CA PHE A 33 -2.65 -2.71 12.36
C PHE A 33 -1.88 -2.12 13.54
N ALA A 34 -0.64 -2.56 13.73
CA ALA A 34 0.24 -2.01 14.76
C ALA A 34 1.04 -0.80 14.24
N ARG A 35 1.37 -0.82 12.94
CA ARG A 35 2.12 0.23 12.24
C ARG A 35 1.62 0.36 10.82
N SER A 36 1.81 1.55 10.22
CA SER A 36 1.64 1.70 8.78
C SER A 36 2.62 2.72 8.21
N ILE A 37 3.10 2.47 6.98
CA ILE A 37 3.79 3.49 6.21
C ILE A 37 2.75 4.42 5.59
N VAL A 38 2.84 5.70 5.96
CA VAL A 38 1.86 6.72 5.59
C VAL A 38 2.32 7.46 4.34
N MET A 39 1.51 7.41 3.29
CA MET A 39 1.81 8.04 2.01
C MET A 39 1.73 9.58 2.06
N PRO A 40 2.65 10.27 1.37
CA PRO A 40 2.85 11.73 1.52
C PRO A 40 2.07 12.57 0.51
N ASN A 41 1.25 11.99 -0.38
CA ASN A 41 0.58 12.68 -1.50
C ASN A 41 -0.70 13.41 -1.07
N LEU A 42 -0.58 14.30 -0.10
CA LEU A 42 -1.61 15.27 0.28
C LEU A 42 -1.64 16.45 -0.73
N ILE A 43 -2.52 17.40 -0.50
CA ILE A 43 -2.55 18.70 -1.17
C ILE A 43 -2.45 19.79 -0.08
N PRO A 44 -1.29 20.47 0.04
CA PRO A 44 0.00 20.21 -0.64
C PRO A 44 0.67 18.90 -0.14
N PRO A 45 1.61 18.31 -0.93
CA PRO A 45 2.32 17.10 -0.53
C PRO A 45 3.29 17.34 0.64
N ILE A 46 3.68 16.27 1.31
CA ILE A 46 4.66 16.29 2.40
C ILE A 46 6.07 16.24 1.80
N LEU A 47 6.77 17.37 1.84
CA LEU A 47 8.06 17.54 1.17
C LEU A 47 9.27 17.60 2.13
N ASN A 48 9.04 17.73 3.44
CA ASN A 48 10.11 17.91 4.43
C ASN A 48 9.73 17.37 5.82
N ALA A 49 10.73 17.30 6.71
CA ALA A 49 10.57 16.79 8.07
C ALA A 49 9.50 17.54 8.88
N LYS A 50 9.45 18.87 8.78
CA LYS A 50 8.47 19.67 9.54
C LYS A 50 7.04 19.28 9.17
N GLN A 51 6.74 19.20 7.87
CA GLN A 51 5.43 18.80 7.39
C GLN A 51 5.10 17.35 7.79
N ALA A 52 6.08 16.43 7.73
CA ALA A 52 5.90 15.04 8.16
C ALA A 52 5.54 14.95 9.66
N ILE A 53 6.22 15.72 10.52
CA ILE A 53 5.94 15.79 11.96
C ILE A 53 4.55 16.39 12.23
N GLU A 54 4.17 17.43 11.52
CA GLU A 54 2.84 18.04 11.66
C GLU A 54 1.74 17.08 11.21
N TYR A 55 1.95 16.35 10.13
CA TYR A 55 1.01 15.34 9.67
C TYR A 55 0.92 14.16 10.65
N ARG A 56 2.05 13.67 11.17
CA ARG A 56 2.08 12.66 12.23
C ARG A 56 1.21 13.07 13.43
N LYS A 57 1.34 14.30 13.92
CA LYS A 57 0.53 14.82 15.03
C LYS A 57 -0.98 14.79 14.74
N ARG A 58 -1.39 15.10 13.51
CA ARG A 58 -2.79 15.01 13.10
C ARG A 58 -3.30 13.57 13.11
N ILE A 59 -2.49 12.63 12.61
CA ILE A 59 -2.81 11.20 12.64
C ILE A 59 -2.92 10.71 14.09
N GLU A 60 -1.91 11.00 14.92
CA GLU A 60 -1.87 10.57 16.32
C GLU A 60 -3.07 11.08 17.12
N LYS A 61 -3.55 12.29 16.83
CA LYS A 61 -4.77 12.87 17.45
C LYS A 61 -6.05 12.09 17.07
N ALA A 62 -6.07 11.47 15.90
CA ALA A 62 -7.20 10.70 15.40
C ALA A 62 -7.19 9.22 15.85
N ILE A 63 -6.10 8.74 16.43
CA ILE A 63 -6.00 7.37 16.95
C ILE A 63 -6.89 7.23 18.19
N PRO A 64 -7.81 6.24 18.23
CA PRO A 64 -8.57 5.93 19.44
C PRO A 64 -7.65 5.62 20.63
N LYS A 65 -8.02 6.08 21.84
CA LYS A 65 -7.20 5.85 23.04
C LYS A 65 -6.95 4.38 23.39
N SER A 66 -7.82 3.49 22.91
CA SER A 66 -7.69 2.03 23.07
C SER A 66 -6.60 1.45 22.17
N ASP A 67 -6.26 2.14 21.08
CA ASP A 67 -5.41 1.59 20.03
C ASP A 67 -3.95 1.97 20.25
N HIS A 68 -3.07 1.01 19.99
CA HIS A 68 -1.63 1.25 19.93
C HIS A 68 -1.20 1.15 18.47
N PHE A 69 -0.83 2.28 17.89
CA PHE A 69 -0.47 2.38 16.49
C PHE A 69 0.68 3.34 16.28
N GLN A 70 1.59 3.00 15.38
CA GLN A 70 2.74 3.83 15.03
C GLN A 70 2.68 4.21 13.55
N PRO A 71 2.45 5.49 13.21
CA PRO A 71 2.60 5.98 11.84
C PRO A 71 4.08 6.13 11.47
N LEU A 72 4.50 5.49 10.38
CA LEU A 72 5.82 5.62 9.78
C LEU A 72 5.72 6.64 8.64
N MET A 73 6.26 7.84 8.85
CA MET A 73 6.07 8.96 7.95
C MET A 73 6.99 8.88 6.73
N THR A 74 6.51 9.40 5.60
CA THR A 74 7.28 9.46 4.36
C THR A 74 7.37 10.87 3.81
N ILE A 75 8.37 11.11 2.97
CA ILE A 75 8.53 12.32 2.17
C ILE A 75 8.22 11.99 0.71
N TYR A 76 7.51 12.89 0.05
CA TYR A 76 7.22 12.86 -1.38
C TYR A 76 8.47 13.30 -2.15
N LEU A 77 9.02 12.43 -2.99
CA LEU A 77 10.20 12.72 -3.79
C LEU A 77 9.84 13.61 -4.99
N THR A 78 10.55 14.71 -5.13
CA THR A 78 10.51 15.61 -6.30
C THR A 78 11.91 15.81 -6.85
N GLU A 79 12.04 16.36 -8.06
CA GLU A 79 13.33 16.71 -8.64
C GLU A 79 14.04 17.84 -7.87
N GLU A 80 13.30 18.59 -7.03
CA GLU A 80 13.81 19.69 -6.18
C GLU A 80 14.13 19.25 -4.75
N THR A 81 13.97 17.96 -4.42
CA THR A 81 14.22 17.45 -3.08
C THR A 81 15.68 17.68 -2.65
N ASN A 82 15.87 18.38 -1.52
CA ASN A 82 17.21 18.62 -0.97
C ASN A 82 17.71 17.36 -0.24
N LYS A 83 18.79 16.74 -0.77
CA LYS A 83 19.35 15.51 -0.21
C LYS A 83 19.89 15.65 1.22
N TYR A 84 20.38 16.82 1.61
CA TYR A 84 20.93 17.05 2.95
C TYR A 84 19.82 17.16 3.99
N GLU A 85 18.77 17.92 3.70
CA GLU A 85 17.58 18.02 4.54
C GLU A 85 16.88 16.66 4.68
N LEU A 86 16.84 15.88 3.59
CA LEU A 86 16.28 14.54 3.61
C LEU A 86 17.08 13.59 4.50
N LYS A 87 18.43 13.64 4.42
CA LYS A 87 19.33 12.89 5.31
C LYS A 87 19.11 13.23 6.77
N ASP A 88 19.01 14.51 7.10
CA ASP A 88 18.76 14.98 8.47
C ASP A 88 17.36 14.53 8.96
N ALA A 89 16.35 14.58 8.09
CA ALA A 89 15.01 14.11 8.40
C ALA A 89 14.98 12.60 8.76
N TYR A 90 15.73 11.79 8.03
CA TYR A 90 15.86 10.35 8.29
C TYR A 90 16.63 10.07 9.58
N ASN A 91 17.80 10.68 9.75
CA ASN A 91 18.65 10.50 10.93
C ASN A 91 17.99 10.95 12.24
N SER A 92 17.11 11.95 12.19
CA SER A 92 16.31 12.39 13.34
C SER A 92 15.14 11.46 13.69
N GLY A 93 14.83 10.46 12.86
CA GLY A 93 13.65 9.61 13.01
C GLY A 93 12.31 10.29 12.69
N ALA A 94 12.33 11.50 12.13
CA ALA A 94 11.12 12.20 11.71
C ALA A 94 10.45 11.52 10.51
N VAL A 95 11.25 10.89 9.66
CA VAL A 95 10.84 10.24 8.41
C VAL A 95 11.40 8.83 8.36
N PHE A 96 10.62 7.89 7.85
CA PHE A 96 10.98 6.49 7.72
C PHE A 96 11.50 6.13 6.33
N ALA A 97 10.87 6.66 5.28
CA ALA A 97 11.16 6.32 3.89
C ALA A 97 10.83 7.49 2.95
N VAL A 98 11.23 7.36 1.69
CA VAL A 98 10.88 8.28 0.61
C VAL A 98 9.94 7.60 -0.36
N LYS A 99 8.91 8.28 -0.81
CA LYS A 99 7.96 7.80 -1.82
C LYS A 99 8.21 8.48 -3.17
N LEU A 100 8.49 7.67 -4.17
CA LEU A 100 8.59 8.07 -5.57
C LEU A 100 7.27 7.82 -6.28
N TYR A 101 6.70 8.89 -6.82
CA TYR A 101 5.63 8.85 -7.80
C TYR A 101 6.18 9.33 -9.14
N PRO A 102 6.00 8.59 -10.24
CA PRO A 102 6.14 9.19 -11.56
C PRO A 102 5.07 10.30 -11.74
N ALA A 103 5.46 11.42 -12.34
CA ALA A 103 4.57 12.57 -12.50
C ALA A 103 3.29 12.20 -13.25
N GLY A 104 2.11 12.39 -12.64
CA GLY A 104 0.81 12.09 -13.21
C GLY A 104 0.41 10.61 -13.20
N ALA A 105 1.13 9.74 -12.45
CA ALA A 105 0.82 8.30 -12.41
C ALA A 105 -0.47 7.96 -11.63
N THR A 106 -0.78 8.73 -10.60
CA THR A 106 -1.94 8.47 -9.72
C THR A 106 -2.45 9.77 -9.10
N THR A 107 -3.42 9.69 -8.21
CA THR A 107 -4.01 10.83 -7.49
C THR A 107 -2.93 11.67 -6.79
N ASN A 108 -2.95 12.99 -7.00
CA ASN A 108 -2.02 13.96 -6.41
C ASN A 108 -0.54 13.66 -6.71
N SER A 109 -0.24 13.19 -7.93
CA SER A 109 1.14 12.85 -8.34
C SER A 109 1.74 13.81 -9.38
N ASP A 110 1.11 14.94 -9.66
CA ASP A 110 1.57 15.92 -10.68
C ASP A 110 2.97 16.45 -10.40
N SER A 111 3.34 16.63 -9.12
CA SER A 111 4.66 17.07 -8.68
C SER A 111 5.71 15.94 -8.63
N GLY A 112 5.37 14.75 -9.11
CA GLY A 112 6.24 13.58 -9.10
C GLY A 112 7.47 13.70 -9.99
N VAL A 113 8.27 12.64 -9.99
CA VAL A 113 9.52 12.56 -10.74
C VAL A 113 9.22 12.35 -12.24
N LYS A 114 9.75 13.21 -13.09
CA LYS A 114 9.68 13.09 -14.56
C LYS A 114 10.89 12.35 -15.11
N ASP A 115 12.07 12.65 -14.58
CA ASP A 115 13.32 12.04 -14.99
C ASP A 115 14.06 11.42 -13.79
N ILE A 116 14.14 10.09 -13.78
CA ILE A 116 14.86 9.33 -12.75
C ILE A 116 16.31 9.76 -12.60
N LYS A 117 16.97 10.15 -13.71
CA LYS A 117 18.39 10.56 -13.68
C LYS A 117 18.63 11.79 -12.81
N LYS A 118 17.65 12.70 -12.71
CA LYS A 118 17.77 13.90 -11.87
C LYS A 118 17.76 13.61 -10.39
N VAL A 119 17.09 12.53 -9.96
CA VAL A 119 17.00 12.15 -8.55
C VAL A 119 18.05 11.11 -8.15
N MET A 120 18.87 10.59 -9.09
CA MET A 120 19.93 9.61 -8.80
C MET A 120 20.86 10.04 -7.64
N PRO A 121 21.33 11.30 -7.55
CA PRO A 121 22.18 11.71 -6.43
C PRO A 121 21.48 11.65 -5.05
N ILE A 122 20.14 11.71 -5.03
CA ILE A 122 19.33 11.51 -3.82
C ILE A 122 19.26 10.02 -3.49
N LEU A 123 19.00 9.18 -4.51
CA LEU A 123 18.94 7.72 -4.36
C LEU A 123 20.28 7.12 -3.91
N GLU A 124 21.40 7.63 -4.41
CA GLU A 124 22.75 7.27 -3.97
C GLU A 124 22.93 7.53 -2.47
N MET A 125 22.59 8.75 -2.02
CA MET A 125 22.64 9.11 -0.59
C MET A 125 21.73 8.21 0.25
N MET A 126 20.51 7.89 -0.26
CA MET A 126 19.58 6.99 0.43
C MET A 126 20.16 5.57 0.57
N ALA A 127 20.84 5.07 -0.46
CA ALA A 127 21.54 3.78 -0.40
C ALA A 127 22.64 3.78 0.67
N GLU A 128 23.44 4.86 0.73
CA GLU A 128 24.51 5.02 1.72
C GLU A 128 24.03 5.00 3.18
N ILE A 129 22.87 5.62 3.45
CA ILE A 129 22.34 5.73 4.82
C ILE A 129 21.31 4.63 5.17
N GLY A 130 20.99 3.75 4.23
CA GLY A 130 20.00 2.69 4.42
C GLY A 130 18.55 3.17 4.43
N MET A 131 18.23 4.35 3.88
CA MET A 131 16.88 4.90 3.81
C MET A 131 16.07 4.20 2.71
N PRO A 132 14.88 3.62 3.00
CA PRO A 132 14.09 2.92 1.99
C PRO A 132 13.47 3.85 0.94
N LEU A 133 13.42 3.36 -0.30
CA LEU A 133 12.70 3.94 -1.42
C LEU A 133 11.42 3.12 -1.69
N LEU A 134 10.28 3.79 -1.72
CA LEU A 134 8.97 3.22 -2.04
C LEU A 134 8.57 3.74 -3.42
N ILE A 135 8.19 2.84 -4.33
CA ILE A 135 7.97 3.21 -5.73
C ILE A 135 6.56 2.85 -6.18
N HIS A 136 5.81 3.84 -6.69
CA HIS A 136 4.67 3.59 -7.56
C HIS A 136 5.20 3.24 -8.96
N GLY A 137 5.10 2.00 -9.36
CA GLY A 137 5.82 1.44 -10.50
C GLY A 137 5.05 1.52 -11.82
N GLU A 138 4.66 2.69 -12.29
CA GLU A 138 4.01 2.88 -13.59
C GLU A 138 4.66 3.99 -14.41
N VAL A 139 4.80 3.78 -15.74
CA VAL A 139 5.10 4.87 -16.66
C VAL A 139 3.84 5.69 -16.96
N THR A 140 4.02 6.96 -17.40
CA THR A 140 2.91 7.89 -17.61
C THR A 140 2.77 8.36 -19.05
N ASP A 141 3.52 7.78 -19.96
CA ASP A 141 3.45 8.07 -21.39
C ASP A 141 2.05 7.75 -21.92
N LYS A 142 1.46 8.69 -22.65
CA LYS A 142 0.07 8.59 -23.13
C LYS A 142 -0.14 7.48 -24.16
N GLU A 143 0.91 7.15 -24.90
CA GLU A 143 0.90 6.11 -25.93
C GLU A 143 0.97 4.69 -25.37
N ILE A 144 1.30 4.55 -24.09
CA ILE A 144 1.40 3.24 -23.44
C ILE A 144 0.05 2.85 -22.84
N ASP A 145 -0.42 1.66 -23.21
CA ASP A 145 -1.64 1.07 -22.65
C ASP A 145 -1.56 1.03 -21.12
N ILE A 146 -2.63 1.48 -20.46
CA ILE A 146 -2.70 1.55 -19.01
C ILE A 146 -2.46 0.18 -18.33
N PHE A 147 -2.74 -0.92 -19.01
CA PHE A 147 -2.51 -2.27 -18.49
C PHE A 147 -1.05 -2.73 -18.59
N ASP A 148 -0.21 -2.05 -19.40
CA ASP A 148 1.19 -2.41 -19.61
C ASP A 148 2.16 -1.49 -18.86
N ARG A 149 1.69 -0.41 -18.25
CA ARG A 149 2.49 0.63 -17.60
C ARG A 149 3.45 0.10 -16.54
N GLU A 150 3.02 -0.87 -15.72
CA GLU A 150 3.86 -1.45 -14.67
C GLU A 150 5.03 -2.25 -15.29
N LYS A 151 4.74 -3.10 -16.28
CA LYS A 151 5.79 -3.86 -16.97
C LYS A 151 6.82 -2.94 -17.61
N ILE A 152 6.37 -1.92 -18.33
CA ILE A 152 7.27 -0.96 -19.00
C ILE A 152 8.10 -0.17 -17.98
N PHE A 153 7.54 0.18 -16.82
CA PHE A 153 8.29 0.83 -15.75
C PHE A 153 9.39 -0.08 -15.20
N ILE A 154 9.12 -1.35 -15.00
CA ILE A 154 10.12 -2.34 -14.55
C ILE A 154 11.27 -2.39 -15.55
N ASP A 155 10.96 -2.58 -16.83
CA ASP A 155 11.96 -2.75 -17.89
C ASP A 155 12.83 -1.49 -18.11
N GLN A 156 12.25 -0.29 -17.99
CA GLN A 156 12.92 0.96 -18.36
C GLN A 156 13.49 1.76 -17.20
N LYS A 157 12.91 1.64 -16.00
CA LYS A 157 13.24 2.49 -14.85
C LYS A 157 13.73 1.70 -13.66
N LEU A 158 12.96 0.69 -13.23
CA LEU A 158 13.30 -0.07 -12.02
C LEU A 158 14.59 -0.86 -12.20
N ASP A 159 14.74 -1.55 -13.34
CA ASP A 159 15.95 -2.31 -13.66
C ASP A 159 17.20 -1.43 -13.66
N PHE A 160 17.11 -0.23 -14.24
CA PHE A 160 18.19 0.75 -14.19
C PHE A 160 18.58 1.14 -12.74
N ILE A 161 17.58 1.43 -11.88
CA ILE A 161 17.84 1.79 -10.48
C ILE A 161 18.48 0.62 -9.74
N CYS A 162 17.91 -0.58 -9.85
CA CYS A 162 18.38 -1.77 -9.14
C CYS A 162 19.81 -2.17 -9.54
N ASN A 163 20.15 -2.04 -10.83
CA ASN A 163 21.49 -2.36 -11.33
C ASN A 163 22.53 -1.28 -10.98
N THR A 164 22.12 0.00 -10.92
CA THR A 164 23.01 1.11 -10.57
C THR A 164 23.24 1.19 -9.06
N LEU A 165 22.22 0.92 -8.25
CA LEU A 165 22.24 1.04 -6.79
C LEU A 165 21.79 -0.26 -6.10
N PRO A 166 22.56 -1.35 -6.20
CA PRO A 166 22.16 -2.66 -5.67
C PRO A 166 21.99 -2.70 -4.14
N GLU A 167 22.58 -1.74 -3.42
CA GLU A 167 22.43 -1.62 -1.95
C GLU A 167 21.21 -0.79 -1.53
N LEU A 168 20.56 -0.08 -2.46
CA LEU A 168 19.35 0.67 -2.15
C LEU A 168 18.21 -0.28 -1.79
N LYS A 169 17.62 -0.07 -0.62
CA LYS A 169 16.42 -0.81 -0.21
C LYS A 169 15.20 -0.26 -0.94
N ILE A 170 14.58 -1.09 -1.77
CA ILE A 170 13.45 -0.70 -2.62
C ILE A 170 12.22 -1.55 -2.31
N THR A 171 11.06 -0.91 -2.22
CA THR A 171 9.76 -1.57 -2.30
C THR A 171 9.08 -1.16 -3.59
N LEU A 172 8.85 -2.12 -4.49
CA LEU A 172 7.91 -1.96 -5.60
C LEU A 172 6.51 -2.14 -5.02
N GLU A 173 5.77 -1.04 -4.89
CA GLU A 173 4.51 -1.05 -4.17
C GLU A 173 3.34 -1.54 -5.03
N HIS A 174 2.35 -2.17 -4.37
CA HIS A 174 1.04 -2.59 -4.93
C HIS A 174 1.17 -3.22 -6.33
N ILE A 175 2.08 -4.20 -6.47
CA ILE A 175 2.32 -4.87 -7.75
C ILE A 175 1.07 -5.57 -8.28
N THR A 176 0.91 -5.57 -9.60
CA THR A 176 -0.31 -6.07 -10.26
C THR A 176 -0.07 -7.07 -11.38
N THR A 177 1.19 -7.31 -11.79
CA THR A 177 1.53 -8.12 -12.97
C THR A 177 2.37 -9.36 -12.63
N SER A 178 2.28 -10.38 -13.48
CA SER A 178 3.16 -11.56 -13.43
C SER A 178 4.63 -11.19 -13.64
N GLU A 179 4.89 -10.17 -14.44
CA GLU A 179 6.23 -9.64 -14.72
C GLU A 179 6.84 -9.04 -13.46
N ALA A 180 6.06 -8.26 -12.69
CA ALA A 180 6.52 -7.74 -11.40
C ALA A 180 6.86 -8.87 -10.41
N VAL A 181 6.01 -9.91 -10.35
CA VAL A 181 6.26 -11.08 -9.50
C VAL A 181 7.57 -11.77 -9.89
N SER A 182 7.80 -12.02 -11.18
CA SER A 182 9.02 -12.67 -11.66
C SER A 182 10.25 -11.82 -11.37
N TYR A 183 10.20 -10.53 -11.73
CA TYR A 183 11.30 -9.60 -11.51
C TYR A 183 11.70 -9.52 -10.03
N VAL A 184 10.73 -9.36 -9.11
CA VAL A 184 11.00 -9.29 -7.67
C VAL A 184 11.58 -10.59 -7.14
N LYS A 185 11.10 -11.76 -7.60
CA LYS A 185 11.66 -13.05 -7.19
C LYS A 185 13.13 -13.19 -7.55
N GLU A 186 13.52 -12.76 -8.75
CA GLU A 186 14.88 -12.90 -9.31
C GLU A 186 15.83 -11.82 -8.82
N ALA A 187 15.33 -10.64 -8.45
CA ALA A 187 16.14 -9.52 -7.97
C ALA A 187 16.93 -9.85 -6.69
N ASN A 188 17.87 -8.97 -6.33
CA ASN A 188 18.63 -9.10 -5.08
C ASN A 188 17.74 -8.96 -3.83
N LYS A 189 18.34 -9.16 -2.64
CA LYS A 189 17.64 -9.13 -1.34
C LYS A 189 17.08 -7.76 -0.94
N ASN A 190 17.54 -6.68 -1.57
CA ASN A 190 17.15 -5.32 -1.24
C ASN A 190 15.87 -4.87 -1.97
N LEU A 191 15.38 -5.64 -2.95
CA LEU A 191 14.09 -5.43 -3.59
C LEU A 191 13.01 -6.33 -2.98
N GLY A 192 11.94 -5.72 -2.46
CA GLY A 192 10.70 -6.36 -2.05
C GLY A 192 9.51 -5.74 -2.76
N ALA A 193 8.33 -6.33 -2.58
CA ALA A 193 7.10 -5.80 -3.16
C ALA A 193 5.93 -5.88 -2.19
N SER A 194 5.08 -4.85 -2.17
CA SER A 194 3.80 -4.90 -1.48
C SER A 194 2.68 -5.36 -2.41
N ILE A 195 1.70 -6.05 -1.84
CA ILE A 195 0.51 -6.54 -2.54
C ILE A 195 -0.73 -6.13 -1.76
N THR A 196 -1.77 -5.67 -2.47
CA THR A 196 -2.99 -5.15 -1.87
C THR A 196 -4.09 -6.21 -1.80
N PRO A 197 -5.04 -6.10 -0.86
CA PRO A 197 -6.19 -7.00 -0.79
C PRO A 197 -7.07 -6.98 -2.03
N HIS A 198 -7.28 -5.81 -2.62
CA HIS A 198 -8.15 -5.67 -3.78
C HIS A 198 -7.53 -6.23 -5.06
N HIS A 199 -6.21 -6.14 -5.26
CA HIS A 199 -5.53 -6.80 -6.37
C HIS A 199 -5.49 -8.33 -6.21
N LEU A 200 -5.51 -8.86 -4.98
CA LEU A 200 -5.67 -10.31 -4.75
C LEU A 200 -7.09 -10.79 -5.03
N ALA A 201 -8.10 -9.98 -4.68
CA ALA A 201 -9.51 -10.35 -4.77
C ALA A 201 -10.11 -10.18 -6.16
N LEU A 202 -9.75 -9.11 -6.88
CA LEU A 202 -10.41 -8.66 -8.11
C LEU A 202 -9.48 -8.72 -9.32
N ASN A 203 -10.09 -8.91 -10.51
CA ASN A 203 -9.45 -8.69 -11.80
C ASN A 203 -10.15 -7.56 -12.59
N ARG A 204 -9.66 -7.24 -13.78
CA ARG A 204 -10.18 -6.10 -14.56
C ARG A 204 -11.68 -6.22 -14.95
N ASN A 205 -12.24 -7.45 -15.03
CA ASN A 205 -13.66 -7.62 -15.30
C ASN A 205 -14.52 -7.02 -14.18
N ASP A 206 -14.02 -6.98 -12.94
CA ASP A 206 -14.72 -6.42 -11.80
C ASP A 206 -14.89 -4.90 -11.88
N ILE A 207 -14.24 -4.23 -12.83
CA ILE A 207 -14.45 -2.80 -13.12
C ILE A 207 -15.60 -2.63 -14.14
N PHE A 208 -15.73 -3.54 -15.11
CA PHE A 208 -16.51 -3.30 -16.33
C PHE A 208 -17.73 -4.22 -16.51
N VAL A 209 -17.69 -5.46 -16.03
CA VAL A 209 -18.76 -6.42 -16.26
C VAL A 209 -20.01 -6.06 -15.46
N GLY A 210 -21.13 -5.90 -16.16
CA GLY A 210 -22.39 -5.47 -15.58
C GLY A 210 -22.52 -3.96 -15.37
N GLY A 211 -21.65 -3.18 -15.99
CA GLY A 211 -21.56 -1.73 -15.88
C GLY A 211 -20.29 -1.26 -15.18
N ILE A 212 -19.97 0.02 -15.30
CA ILE A 212 -18.79 0.61 -14.66
C ILE A 212 -18.95 0.61 -13.15
N LYS A 213 -17.95 0.09 -12.45
CA LYS A 213 -17.89 0.05 -10.98
C LYS A 213 -16.79 0.98 -10.46
N PRO A 214 -17.07 2.26 -10.25
CA PRO A 214 -16.05 3.26 -9.92
C PRO A 214 -15.35 2.97 -8.59
N HIS A 215 -16.00 2.30 -7.64
CA HIS A 215 -15.39 1.94 -6.35
C HIS A 215 -14.31 0.85 -6.44
N ASN A 216 -14.24 0.12 -7.56
CA ASN A 216 -13.17 -0.84 -7.85
C ASN A 216 -12.02 -0.23 -8.69
N TYR A 217 -12.16 1.03 -9.13
CA TYR A 217 -11.12 1.73 -9.86
C TYR A 217 -9.99 2.18 -8.94
N CYS A 218 -8.76 1.72 -9.25
CA CYS A 218 -7.52 2.03 -8.57
C CYS A 218 -6.37 2.19 -9.58
N LEU A 219 -5.25 2.73 -9.16
CA LEU A 219 -4.00 2.77 -9.90
C LEU A 219 -2.86 2.25 -8.99
N PRO A 220 -2.09 1.24 -9.46
CA PRO A 220 -2.19 0.56 -10.76
C PRO A 220 -3.54 -0.12 -10.96
N ILE A 221 -4.03 -0.10 -12.21
CA ILE A 221 -5.34 -0.67 -12.53
C ILE A 221 -5.36 -2.19 -12.36
N LEU A 222 -6.52 -2.75 -11.98
CA LEU A 222 -6.73 -4.21 -11.96
C LEU A 222 -6.39 -4.84 -13.30
N LYS A 223 -5.63 -5.93 -13.29
CA LYS A 223 -5.13 -6.61 -14.49
C LYS A 223 -6.00 -7.82 -14.89
N ARG A 224 -5.57 -8.56 -15.91
CA ARG A 224 -6.17 -9.83 -16.33
C ARG A 224 -6.09 -10.87 -15.21
N GLU A 225 -6.97 -11.89 -15.28
CA GLU A 225 -7.00 -12.98 -14.29
C GLU A 225 -5.65 -13.71 -14.17
N VAL A 226 -4.92 -13.90 -15.26
CA VAL A 226 -3.59 -14.54 -15.23
C VAL A 226 -2.60 -13.77 -14.34
N HIS A 227 -2.62 -12.45 -14.35
CA HIS A 227 -1.80 -11.63 -13.49
C HIS A 227 -2.29 -11.70 -12.03
N ARG A 228 -3.62 -11.60 -11.79
CA ARG A 228 -4.19 -11.74 -10.45
C ARG A 228 -3.77 -13.08 -9.82
N GLN A 229 -3.86 -14.18 -10.55
CA GLN A 229 -3.41 -15.49 -10.06
C GLN A 229 -1.92 -15.48 -9.72
N SER A 230 -1.09 -14.84 -10.54
CA SER A 230 0.35 -14.73 -10.29
C SER A 230 0.67 -14.00 -8.98
N ILE A 231 0.01 -12.85 -8.71
CA ILE A 231 0.21 -12.11 -7.45
C ILE A 231 -0.39 -12.85 -6.25
N VAL A 232 -1.50 -13.58 -6.41
CA VAL A 232 -2.03 -14.48 -5.36
C VAL A 232 -0.99 -15.53 -5.00
N GLN A 233 -0.42 -16.23 -6.00
CA GLN A 233 0.62 -17.23 -5.75
C GLN A 233 1.85 -16.63 -5.08
N ALA A 234 2.23 -15.38 -5.40
CA ALA A 234 3.32 -14.69 -4.72
C ALA A 234 2.99 -14.43 -3.24
N ALA A 235 1.79 -13.91 -2.95
CA ALA A 235 1.36 -13.59 -1.58
C ALA A 235 1.31 -14.83 -0.67
N ILE A 236 0.72 -15.94 -1.17
CA ILE A 236 0.53 -17.16 -0.38
C ILE A 236 1.77 -18.06 -0.29
N SER A 237 2.83 -17.79 -1.09
CA SER A 237 4.03 -18.63 -1.17
C SER A 237 4.87 -18.69 0.11
N GLY A 238 4.69 -17.72 1.01
CA GLY A 238 5.57 -17.52 2.16
C GLY A 238 6.95 -16.93 1.80
N ASN A 239 7.19 -16.54 0.53
CA ASN A 239 8.42 -15.86 0.12
C ASN A 239 8.51 -14.50 0.80
N ASN A 240 9.63 -14.23 1.46
CA ASN A 240 9.84 -13.04 2.30
C ASN A 240 9.97 -11.72 1.54
N LYS A 241 10.04 -11.76 0.20
CA LYS A 241 10.04 -10.54 -0.64
C LYS A 241 8.66 -9.94 -0.86
N PHE A 242 7.58 -10.69 -0.57
CA PHE A 242 6.21 -10.24 -0.74
C PHE A 242 5.54 -10.04 0.61
N PHE A 243 4.89 -8.88 0.80
CA PHE A 243 4.23 -8.50 2.04
C PHE A 243 3.03 -7.58 1.79
N LEU A 244 2.23 -7.38 2.82
CA LEU A 244 1.03 -6.58 2.75
C LEU A 244 1.34 -5.08 2.66
N GLY A 245 0.78 -4.41 1.67
CA GLY A 245 0.56 -2.97 1.66
C GLY A 245 -0.85 -2.75 1.16
N THR A 246 -1.74 -2.24 2.02
CA THR A 246 -3.17 -2.25 1.69
C THR A 246 -3.52 -1.31 0.56
N ASP A 247 -2.73 -0.27 0.38
CA ASP A 247 -3.09 0.87 -0.48
C ASP A 247 -4.55 1.30 -0.23
N THR A 248 -4.95 1.29 1.06
CA THR A 248 -6.24 1.86 1.41
C THR A 248 -6.23 3.33 1.08
N ALA A 249 -6.99 3.69 0.04
CA ALA A 249 -6.97 5.01 -0.58
C ALA A 249 -8.40 5.60 -0.64
N PRO A 250 -8.86 6.15 0.50
CA PRO A 250 -10.23 6.64 0.62
C PRO A 250 -10.50 7.86 -0.25
N HIS A 251 -11.68 7.87 -0.87
CA HIS A 251 -12.26 9.01 -1.57
C HIS A 251 -13.73 9.08 -1.22
N LEU A 252 -14.27 10.29 -1.12
CA LEU A 252 -15.71 10.49 -0.94
C LEU A 252 -16.46 9.90 -2.13
N LYS A 253 -17.67 9.40 -1.87
CA LYS A 253 -18.50 8.74 -2.88
C LYS A 253 -18.67 9.60 -4.13
N GLU A 254 -18.99 10.87 -3.98
CA GLU A 254 -19.17 11.83 -5.06
C GLU A 254 -17.89 12.06 -5.90
N HIS A 255 -16.70 11.89 -5.32
CA HIS A 255 -15.44 11.99 -6.07
C HIS A 255 -15.13 10.72 -6.88
N LYS A 256 -15.72 9.60 -6.51
CA LYS A 256 -15.62 8.35 -7.24
C LYS A 256 -16.69 8.24 -8.35
N GLU A 257 -17.90 8.74 -8.08
CA GLU A 257 -19.08 8.60 -8.93
C GLU A 257 -19.30 9.85 -9.81
N ASN A 258 -18.24 10.36 -10.41
CA ASN A 258 -18.27 11.47 -11.36
C ASN A 258 -17.35 11.19 -12.56
N SER A 259 -17.34 12.10 -13.55
CA SER A 259 -16.59 11.94 -14.78
C SER A 259 -15.08 11.88 -14.58
N CYS A 260 -14.54 12.46 -13.50
CA CYS A 260 -13.12 12.40 -13.15
C CYS A 260 -12.75 11.06 -12.49
N GLY A 261 -13.64 10.49 -11.67
CA GLY A 261 -13.51 9.17 -11.08
C GLY A 261 -12.18 8.93 -10.35
N CYS A 262 -12.00 9.47 -9.13
CA CYS A 262 -10.75 9.29 -8.38
C CYS A 262 -10.34 7.83 -8.24
N ALA A 263 -9.06 7.53 -8.50
CA ALA A 263 -8.47 6.21 -8.30
C ALA A 263 -8.19 5.94 -6.82
N GLY A 264 -8.65 4.81 -6.31
CA GLY A 264 -8.40 4.37 -4.93
C GLY A 264 -9.52 3.50 -4.38
N VAL A 265 -9.16 2.53 -3.56
CA VAL A 265 -10.07 1.58 -2.90
C VAL A 265 -9.91 1.69 -1.39
N PHE A 266 -11.00 1.80 -0.65
CA PHE A 266 -10.96 1.82 0.82
C PHE A 266 -11.23 0.43 1.39
N ASN A 267 -10.18 -0.28 1.78
CA ASN A 267 -10.23 -1.67 2.21
C ASN A 267 -9.87 -1.92 3.68
N ALA A 268 -9.41 -0.91 4.43
CA ALA A 268 -8.88 -1.05 5.79
C ALA A 268 -9.83 -1.77 6.75
N SER A 269 -11.15 -1.50 6.65
CA SER A 269 -12.15 -2.00 7.62
C SER A 269 -12.19 -3.53 7.73
N TYR A 270 -11.94 -4.26 6.63
CA TYR A 270 -12.05 -5.72 6.58
C TYR A 270 -10.84 -6.40 5.93
N CYS A 271 -9.74 -5.67 5.75
CA CYS A 271 -8.53 -6.14 5.08
C CYS A 271 -8.07 -7.51 5.57
N ILE A 272 -7.88 -7.67 6.88
CA ILE A 272 -7.35 -8.91 7.47
C ILE A 272 -8.34 -10.07 7.32
N SER A 273 -9.63 -9.81 7.45
CA SER A 273 -10.69 -10.79 7.24
C SER A 273 -10.70 -11.30 5.78
N ILE A 274 -10.59 -10.39 4.82
CA ILE A 274 -10.53 -10.71 3.40
C ILE A 274 -9.27 -11.53 3.08
N LEU A 275 -8.13 -11.12 3.59
CA LEU A 275 -6.87 -11.85 3.40
C LEU A 275 -6.93 -13.26 4.00
N ALA A 276 -7.46 -13.43 5.21
CA ALA A 276 -7.62 -14.74 5.81
C ALA A 276 -8.50 -15.64 4.95
N GLN A 277 -9.59 -15.11 4.37
CA GLN A 277 -10.44 -15.87 3.47
C GLN A 277 -9.72 -16.24 2.16
N ILE A 278 -8.97 -15.32 1.56
CA ILE A 278 -8.18 -15.61 0.35
C ILE A 278 -7.15 -16.71 0.66
N PHE A 279 -6.36 -16.58 1.72
CA PHE A 279 -5.35 -17.56 2.08
C PHE A 279 -5.95 -18.94 2.40
N GLU A 280 -7.13 -18.99 3.04
CA GLU A 280 -7.85 -20.24 3.26
C GLU A 280 -8.32 -20.88 1.94
N ASN A 281 -8.86 -20.10 1.02
CA ASN A 281 -9.34 -20.60 -0.27
C ASN A 281 -8.24 -21.25 -1.13
N TYR A 282 -6.97 -20.90 -0.85
CA TYR A 282 -5.78 -21.49 -1.48
C TYR A 282 -5.00 -22.43 -0.54
N GLU A 283 -5.62 -22.91 0.56
CA GLU A 283 -5.01 -23.83 1.53
C GLU A 283 -3.65 -23.36 2.10
N SER A 284 -3.48 -22.04 2.23
CA SER A 284 -2.20 -21.41 2.60
C SER A 284 -2.30 -20.52 3.83
N LEU A 285 -3.27 -20.78 4.70
CA LEU A 285 -3.55 -19.95 5.89
C LEU A 285 -2.32 -19.83 6.83
N ASP A 286 -1.45 -20.84 6.85
CA ASP A 286 -0.21 -20.85 7.63
C ASP A 286 0.81 -19.80 7.18
N ASN A 287 0.68 -19.28 5.96
CA ASN A 287 1.52 -18.21 5.44
C ASN A 287 0.93 -16.80 5.64
N LEU A 288 -0.30 -16.68 6.17
CA LEU A 288 -0.96 -15.39 6.41
C LEU A 288 -0.12 -14.48 7.32
N GLU A 289 0.35 -15.01 8.46
CA GLU A 289 1.17 -14.24 9.40
C GLU A 289 2.49 -13.77 8.76
N LYS A 290 3.14 -14.60 7.93
CA LYS A 290 4.35 -14.20 7.21
C LYS A 290 4.08 -12.99 6.32
N PHE A 291 3.00 -13.06 5.53
CA PHE A 291 2.63 -12.01 4.58
C PHE A 291 2.21 -10.71 5.27
N THR A 292 1.43 -10.79 6.35
CA THR A 292 0.84 -9.60 6.99
C THR A 292 1.72 -8.99 8.08
N SER A 293 2.58 -9.78 8.73
CA SER A 293 3.19 -9.37 10.01
C SER A 293 4.71 -9.57 10.08
N ILE A 294 5.29 -10.42 9.23
CA ILE A 294 6.71 -10.80 9.35
C ILE A 294 7.54 -10.24 8.20
N ASN A 295 7.14 -10.50 6.95
CA ASN A 295 7.99 -10.27 5.78
C ASN A 295 8.35 -8.79 5.58
N GLY A 296 7.39 -7.87 5.75
CA GLY A 296 7.68 -6.45 5.63
C GLY A 296 8.63 -5.95 6.73
N ALA A 297 8.44 -6.40 7.98
CA ALA A 297 9.36 -6.06 9.06
C ALA A 297 10.79 -6.56 8.79
N LEU A 298 10.93 -7.76 8.20
CA LEU A 298 12.22 -8.30 7.74
C LEU A 298 12.81 -7.45 6.61
N HIS A 299 12.00 -7.10 5.61
CA HIS A 299 12.42 -6.27 4.47
C HIS A 299 12.96 -4.92 4.95
N TYR A 300 12.23 -4.23 5.82
CA TYR A 300 12.64 -2.93 6.37
C TYR A 300 13.64 -3.03 7.53
N GLN A 301 14.02 -4.24 7.95
CA GLN A 301 14.99 -4.50 9.03
C GLN A 301 14.59 -3.83 10.36
N ILE A 302 13.32 -3.86 10.69
CA ILE A 302 12.80 -3.35 11.97
C ILE A 302 12.22 -4.49 12.81
N PRO A 303 12.16 -4.33 14.14
CA PRO A 303 11.60 -5.36 15.03
C PRO A 303 10.16 -5.71 14.66
N ARG A 304 9.80 -7.00 14.78
CA ARG A 304 8.42 -7.46 14.65
C ARG A 304 7.59 -6.96 15.83
N ASN A 305 6.28 -6.84 15.60
CA ASN A 305 5.35 -6.58 16.69
C ASN A 305 5.32 -7.76 17.67
N THR A 306 4.96 -7.48 18.92
CA THR A 306 4.83 -8.49 19.98
C THR A 306 3.37 -8.80 20.32
N LYS A 307 2.46 -7.84 20.08
CA LYS A 307 1.03 -8.02 20.26
C LYS A 307 0.48 -8.96 19.19
N LYS A 308 -0.57 -9.69 19.55
CA LYS A 308 -1.27 -10.62 18.66
C LYS A 308 -2.73 -10.21 18.49
N ILE A 309 -3.33 -10.69 17.42
CA ILE A 309 -4.77 -10.64 17.17
C ILE A 309 -5.30 -12.03 16.92
N ILE A 310 -6.58 -12.23 17.20
CA ILE A 310 -7.26 -13.50 16.99
C ILE A 310 -8.24 -13.33 15.83
N LEU A 311 -8.17 -14.25 14.86
CA LEU A 311 -9.17 -14.40 13.83
C LEU A 311 -10.01 -15.64 14.11
N LYS A 312 -11.32 -15.47 14.08
CA LYS A 312 -12.30 -16.55 14.28
C LYS A 312 -13.07 -16.76 12.99
N LYS A 313 -13.19 -18.02 12.58
CA LYS A 313 -14.07 -18.40 11.48
C LYS A 313 -15.51 -18.52 11.99
N GLU A 314 -16.41 -17.72 11.46
CA GLU A 314 -17.84 -17.75 11.75
C GLU A 314 -18.55 -18.80 10.88
N ASN A 315 -19.75 -19.25 11.31
CA ASN A 315 -20.54 -20.21 10.53
C ASN A 315 -21.23 -19.57 9.33
N GLU A 316 -21.52 -18.26 9.42
CA GLU A 316 -22.13 -17.47 8.37
C GLU A 316 -21.16 -16.38 7.90
N PRO A 317 -21.29 -15.90 6.65
CA PRO A 317 -20.48 -14.79 6.17
C PRO A 317 -20.64 -13.55 7.04
N ILE A 318 -19.54 -12.86 7.33
CA ILE A 318 -19.59 -11.59 8.06
C ILE A 318 -20.27 -10.51 7.20
N LEU A 319 -21.07 -9.67 7.83
CA LEU A 319 -21.75 -8.55 7.17
C LEU A 319 -20.82 -7.35 7.13
N PHE A 320 -20.47 -6.91 5.92
CA PHE A 320 -19.67 -5.71 5.72
C PHE A 320 -20.54 -4.46 5.85
N LYS A 321 -20.03 -3.43 6.52
CA LYS A 321 -20.57 -2.08 6.36
C LYS A 321 -20.38 -1.67 4.90
N THR A 322 -21.38 -1.07 4.31
CA THR A 322 -21.30 -0.60 2.92
C THR A 322 -20.50 0.69 2.79
N SER A 323 -20.48 1.50 3.83
CA SER A 323 -19.74 2.78 3.87
C SER A 323 -19.41 3.22 5.30
N ILE A 324 -18.50 4.18 5.41
CA ILE A 324 -18.24 4.96 6.64
C ILE A 324 -18.62 6.43 6.39
N SER A 325 -19.15 7.11 7.41
CA SER A 325 -19.57 8.50 7.30
C SER A 325 -18.39 9.48 7.43
N VAL A 326 -18.42 10.54 6.61
CA VAL A 326 -17.45 11.64 6.63
C VAL A 326 -18.24 12.94 6.49
N GLY A 327 -18.56 13.61 7.60
CA GLY A 327 -19.45 14.76 7.57
C GLY A 327 -20.81 14.45 6.88
N PRO A 328 -21.18 15.24 5.88
CA PRO A 328 -22.42 15.00 5.11
C PRO A 328 -22.29 13.91 4.04
N SER A 329 -21.08 13.43 3.78
CA SER A 329 -20.76 12.46 2.76
C SER A 329 -20.40 11.10 3.35
N ASN A 330 -19.95 10.16 2.51
CA ASN A 330 -19.46 8.85 2.94
C ASN A 330 -18.35 8.32 2.03
N ILE A 331 -17.61 7.33 2.54
CA ILE A 331 -16.61 6.55 1.81
C ILE A 331 -17.15 5.13 1.71
N VAL A 332 -17.21 4.58 0.50
CA VAL A 332 -17.67 3.21 0.27
C VAL A 332 -16.57 2.23 0.69
N VAL A 333 -16.96 1.24 1.49
CA VAL A 333 -16.06 0.19 1.97
C VAL A 333 -15.94 -0.90 0.91
N PHE A 334 -14.72 -1.35 0.70
CA PHE A 334 -14.41 -2.42 -0.25
C PHE A 334 -15.12 -3.73 0.12
N ASN A 335 -15.74 -4.34 -0.90
CA ASN A 335 -16.33 -5.67 -0.82
C ASN A 335 -15.68 -6.56 -1.89
N PRO A 336 -15.11 -7.73 -1.54
CA PRO A 336 -14.35 -8.58 -2.46
C PRO A 336 -15.23 -9.40 -3.42
N ASN A 337 -16.56 -9.25 -3.42
CA ASN A 337 -17.54 -9.98 -4.23
C ASN A 337 -17.60 -11.49 -3.96
N PHE A 338 -17.06 -11.96 -2.84
CA PHE A 338 -17.19 -13.35 -2.36
C PHE A 338 -17.46 -13.37 -0.85
N PRO A 339 -18.08 -14.44 -0.32
CA PRO A 339 -18.36 -14.54 1.11
C PRO A 339 -17.07 -14.63 1.93
N VAL A 340 -17.01 -13.88 3.02
CA VAL A 340 -15.89 -13.86 3.98
C VAL A 340 -16.42 -14.35 5.33
N PHE A 341 -15.80 -15.40 5.86
CA PHE A 341 -16.20 -16.04 7.11
C PHE A 341 -15.26 -15.71 8.28
N TRP A 342 -14.08 -15.18 8.01
CA TRP A 342 -13.11 -14.82 9.03
C TRP A 342 -13.38 -13.44 9.61
N ASN A 343 -13.48 -13.37 10.94
CA ASN A 343 -13.70 -12.15 11.68
C ASN A 343 -12.53 -11.89 12.65
N VAL A 344 -12.03 -10.66 12.67
CA VAL A 344 -11.02 -10.25 13.66
C VAL A 344 -11.73 -9.99 14.98
N LYS A 345 -11.29 -10.68 16.04
CA LYS A 345 -11.72 -10.38 17.41
C LYS A 345 -10.86 -9.28 17.99
N ASN A 346 -11.51 -8.27 18.52
CA ASN A 346 -10.87 -7.17 19.26
C ASN A 346 -10.65 -7.57 20.73
#